data_3c842b83ad442e07c5526812cbf5c51e
#
_entry.id   3c842b83ad442e07c5526812cbf5c51e
#
_cell.length_a   1.000
_cell.length_b   1.000
_cell.length_c   1.000
_cell.angle_alpha   90.00
_cell.angle_beta   90.00
_cell.angle_gamma   90.00
#
_symmetry.space_group_name_H-M   'P 1'
#
loop_
_entity.id
_entity.type
_entity.pdbx_description
1 polymer ?
#
loop_
_entity_poly.entity_id
_entity_poly.type
_entity_poly.pdbx_seq_one_letter_code
_entity_poly.pdbx_strand_id
1 'polypeptide(L)'
;MDYELYVGTSGWMYSWNEEGTFDWYLANSGLNCVELNASYYRFPFRNMVASWVRKTPVGFRWAVKVNRYVTHVFRFSEKAVGTWTKFRELFQPLDGSIDFYLFQLPPSAVPREKTLENLERFVAEADLGERFALEPRNIEWFDSRWVSWAENLGVTLVSVDAPELPRTIFCVGGVIYLRMHGRTDWYSHRYTEEELEEVKQKILVVNPRRVFIFFNNDHAMLENAQSMFNKLMKK
;
A
#
# COMPACT_ATOMS: atom_id res chain seq x y z
N MET A 1 -13.97 -18.31 -1.57
CA MET A 1 -12.65 -17.78 -1.91
C MET A 1 -11.67 -18.39 -0.94
N ASP A 2 -10.51 -18.78 -1.45
CA ASP A 2 -9.48 -19.41 -0.62
C ASP A 2 -8.46 -18.36 -0.09
N TYR A 3 -8.78 -17.07 -0.20
CA TYR A 3 -7.96 -15.94 0.27
C TYR A 3 -8.82 -14.82 0.87
N GLU A 4 -8.22 -14.04 1.77
CA GLU A 4 -8.79 -12.80 2.28
C GLU A 4 -8.60 -11.68 1.26
N LEU A 5 -9.67 -10.91 0.98
CA LEU A 5 -9.66 -9.84 -0.01
C LEU A 5 -9.95 -8.48 0.60
N TYR A 6 -9.05 -7.53 0.35
CA TYR A 6 -9.18 -6.14 0.73
C TYR A 6 -8.92 -5.25 -0.49
N VAL A 7 -9.91 -4.44 -0.85
CA VAL A 7 -9.79 -3.48 -1.94
C VAL A 7 -10.19 -2.09 -1.44
N GLY A 8 -9.39 -1.12 -1.75
CA GLY A 8 -9.58 0.26 -1.31
C GLY A 8 -8.97 1.29 -2.25
N THR A 9 -9.02 2.53 -1.83
CA THR A 9 -8.44 3.69 -2.52
C THR A 9 -7.28 4.27 -1.73
N SER A 10 -6.41 5.01 -2.41
CA SER A 10 -5.29 5.74 -1.82
C SER A 10 -5.74 7.08 -1.24
N GLY A 11 -6.59 7.01 -0.21
CA GLY A 11 -7.25 8.12 0.43
C GLY A 11 -8.71 8.24 0.02
N TRP A 12 -9.39 9.24 0.56
CA TRP A 12 -10.83 9.48 0.36
C TRP A 12 -11.20 10.93 0.05
N MET A 13 -10.24 11.85 0.06
CA MET A 13 -10.47 13.29 -0.17
C MET A 13 -10.30 13.63 -1.67
N TYR A 14 -11.18 13.07 -2.50
CA TYR A 14 -11.20 13.26 -3.95
C TYR A 14 -12.58 13.73 -4.39
N SER A 15 -12.70 14.23 -5.62
CA SER A 15 -13.94 14.79 -6.18
C SER A 15 -15.12 13.81 -6.23
N TRP A 16 -14.86 12.52 -6.25
CA TRP A 16 -15.88 11.47 -6.21
C TRP A 16 -16.48 11.26 -4.80
N ASN A 17 -15.86 11.79 -3.76
CA ASN A 17 -16.40 11.82 -2.39
C ASN A 17 -17.07 13.18 -2.15
N GLU A 18 -18.39 13.20 -2.25
CA GLU A 18 -19.18 14.45 -2.24
C GLU A 18 -18.97 15.29 -0.97
N GLU A 19 -18.73 14.66 0.17
CA GLU A 19 -18.48 15.34 1.44
C GLU A 19 -16.99 15.52 1.76
N GLY A 20 -16.09 14.83 1.05
CA GLY A 20 -14.66 14.78 1.35
C GLY A 20 -14.33 14.12 2.70
N THR A 21 -15.30 13.44 3.33
CA THR A 21 -15.18 12.88 4.68
C THR A 21 -14.89 11.38 4.68
N PHE A 22 -14.27 10.88 5.76
CA PHE A 22 -14.09 9.44 5.97
C PHE A 22 -15.43 8.74 6.24
N ASP A 23 -16.39 9.43 6.86
CA ASP A 23 -17.73 8.89 7.10
C ASP A 23 -18.44 8.59 5.78
N TRP A 24 -18.38 9.52 4.83
CA TRP A 24 -18.92 9.29 3.49
C TRP A 24 -18.26 8.08 2.81
N TYR A 25 -16.93 7.95 2.91
CA TYR A 25 -16.20 6.83 2.35
C TYR A 25 -16.69 5.49 2.92
N LEU A 26 -16.84 5.40 4.23
CA LEU A 26 -17.35 4.20 4.90
C LEU A 26 -18.77 3.86 4.49
N ALA A 27 -19.63 4.87 4.32
CA ALA A 27 -21.04 4.67 3.99
C ALA A 27 -21.30 4.38 2.50
N ASN A 28 -20.49 4.94 1.59
CA ASN A 28 -20.83 4.99 0.16
C ASN A 28 -19.85 4.25 -0.77
N SER A 29 -18.61 4.00 -0.34
CA SER A 29 -17.63 3.35 -1.23
C SER A 29 -17.92 1.86 -1.49
N GLY A 30 -18.53 1.16 -0.54
CA GLY A 30 -18.69 -0.31 -0.58
C GLY A 30 -17.37 -1.06 -0.47
N LEU A 31 -16.27 -0.38 -0.08
CA LEU A 31 -14.93 -0.94 0.05
C LEU A 31 -14.61 -1.28 1.51
N ASN A 32 -13.67 -2.19 1.74
CA ASN A 32 -13.36 -2.72 3.08
C ASN A 32 -11.98 -2.32 3.63
N CYS A 33 -11.24 -1.49 2.91
CA CYS A 33 -9.97 -0.94 3.37
C CYS A 33 -9.67 0.43 2.75
N VAL A 34 -8.65 1.09 3.27
CA VAL A 34 -8.13 2.37 2.75
C VAL A 34 -6.63 2.47 2.96
N GLU A 35 -5.94 3.15 2.03
CA GLU A 35 -4.54 3.52 2.16
C GLU A 35 -4.43 5.02 2.49
N LEU A 36 -3.88 5.37 3.64
CA LEU A 36 -3.68 6.77 4.04
C LEU A 36 -2.39 7.31 3.42
N ASN A 37 -2.51 8.15 2.38
CA ASN A 37 -1.37 8.78 1.72
C ASN A 37 -0.97 10.14 2.29
N ALA A 38 -1.89 10.88 2.92
CA ALA A 38 -1.63 12.22 3.44
C ALA A 38 -0.51 12.24 4.50
N SER A 39 -0.33 11.15 5.25
CA SER A 39 0.71 10.96 6.26
C SER A 39 2.14 10.99 5.69
N TYR A 40 2.30 10.71 4.39
CA TYR A 40 3.58 10.83 3.69
C TYR A 40 4.11 12.27 3.69
N TYR A 41 3.24 13.25 3.51
CA TYR A 41 3.61 14.67 3.44
C TYR A 41 3.71 15.31 4.82
N ARG A 42 2.78 14.98 5.72
CA ARG A 42 2.68 15.58 7.06
C ARG A 42 2.10 14.57 8.04
N PHE A 43 2.65 14.55 9.26
CA PHE A 43 2.06 13.80 10.36
C PHE A 43 0.64 14.31 10.62
N PRO A 44 -0.36 13.44 10.70
CA PRO A 44 -1.70 13.84 11.11
C PRO A 44 -1.69 14.33 12.56
N PHE A 45 -2.67 15.14 12.92
CA PHE A 45 -2.86 15.51 14.32
C PHE A 45 -3.43 14.32 15.11
N ARG A 46 -3.12 14.27 16.40
CA ARG A 46 -3.59 13.20 17.31
C ARG A 46 -5.11 13.05 17.32
N ASN A 47 -5.84 14.18 17.26
CA ASN A 47 -7.31 14.17 17.20
C ASN A 47 -7.86 13.58 15.89
N MET A 48 -7.14 13.68 14.78
CA MET A 48 -7.50 13.03 13.52
C MET A 48 -7.38 11.50 13.68
N VAL A 49 -6.26 11.01 14.21
CA VAL A 49 -6.07 9.58 14.46
C VAL A 49 -7.15 9.06 15.42
N ALA A 50 -7.39 9.76 16.53
CA ALA A 50 -8.46 9.41 17.48
C ALA A 50 -9.86 9.39 16.84
N SER A 51 -10.12 10.29 15.86
CA SER A 51 -11.36 10.26 15.10
C SER A 51 -11.46 9.03 14.21
N TRP A 52 -10.38 8.66 13.51
CA TRP A 52 -10.35 7.46 12.68
C TRP A 52 -10.55 6.18 13.48
N VAL A 53 -9.94 6.08 14.67
CA VAL A 53 -10.16 4.95 15.59
C VAL A 53 -11.64 4.76 15.90
N ARG A 54 -12.33 5.85 16.28
CA ARG A 54 -13.76 5.76 16.64
C ARG A 54 -14.68 5.41 15.46
N LYS A 55 -14.27 5.79 14.24
CA LYS A 55 -15.06 5.63 13.02
C LYS A 55 -14.79 4.31 12.30
N THR A 56 -13.62 3.72 12.52
CA THR A 56 -13.23 2.46 11.84
C THR A 56 -14.12 1.31 12.26
N PRO A 57 -14.91 0.72 11.34
CA PRO A 57 -15.74 -0.44 11.68
C PRO A 57 -14.91 -1.68 11.93
N VAL A 58 -15.51 -2.65 12.65
CA VAL A 58 -14.91 -3.98 12.80
C VAL A 58 -14.71 -4.61 11.41
N GLY A 59 -13.53 -5.15 11.16
CA GLY A 59 -13.16 -5.78 9.88
C GLY A 59 -12.67 -4.81 8.80
N PHE A 60 -12.79 -3.50 8.98
CA PHE A 60 -12.20 -2.52 8.06
C PHE A 60 -10.70 -2.37 8.32
N ARG A 61 -9.89 -2.36 7.24
CA ARG A 61 -8.43 -2.40 7.34
C ARG A 61 -7.76 -1.14 6.77
N TRP A 62 -6.58 -0.86 7.30
CA TRP A 62 -5.78 0.30 6.91
C TRP A 62 -4.42 -0.13 6.39
N ALA A 63 -3.95 0.60 5.37
CA ALA A 63 -2.54 0.74 5.08
C ALA A 63 -2.14 2.20 5.32
N VAL A 64 -1.00 2.44 5.93
CA VAL A 64 -0.56 3.80 6.27
C VAL A 64 0.78 4.09 5.60
N LYS A 65 0.78 5.05 4.67
CA LYS A 65 2.00 5.45 3.98
C LYS A 65 2.92 6.24 4.91
N VAL A 66 4.11 5.71 5.10
CA VAL A 66 5.10 6.28 6.03
C VAL A 66 5.63 7.60 5.51
N ASN A 67 5.91 8.51 6.45
CA ASN A 67 6.34 9.85 6.16
C ASN A 67 7.64 9.90 5.33
N ARG A 68 7.70 10.81 4.36
CA ARG A 68 8.83 10.97 3.41
C ARG A 68 10.19 11.20 4.07
N TYR A 69 10.21 11.69 5.30
CA TYR A 69 11.48 11.86 6.02
C TYR A 69 12.16 10.52 6.30
N VAL A 70 11.41 9.44 6.53
CA VAL A 70 11.97 8.09 6.70
C VAL A 70 12.57 7.59 5.38
N THR A 71 11.79 7.64 4.31
CA THR A 71 12.08 6.94 3.05
C THR A 71 12.92 7.77 2.06
N HIS A 72 12.61 9.07 1.91
CA HIS A 72 13.20 9.94 0.87
C HIS A 72 14.31 10.84 1.42
N VAL A 73 14.14 11.41 2.61
CA VAL A 73 15.09 12.36 3.18
C VAL A 73 16.22 11.62 3.91
N PHE A 74 15.88 10.78 4.88
CA PHE A 74 16.86 10.04 5.67
C PHE A 74 17.22 8.67 5.11
N ARG A 75 16.49 8.19 4.10
CA ARG A 75 16.78 6.98 3.31
C ARG A 75 17.16 5.79 4.21
N PHE A 76 16.29 5.52 5.19
CA PHE A 76 16.46 4.40 6.15
C PHE A 76 17.75 4.44 6.98
N SER A 77 18.43 5.59 7.07
CA SER A 77 19.57 5.75 7.94
C SER A 77 19.15 5.77 9.43
N GLU A 78 20.10 5.78 10.36
CA GLU A 78 19.83 5.90 11.80
C GLU A 78 18.92 7.07 12.17
N LYS A 79 19.04 8.20 11.42
CA LYS A 79 18.14 9.36 11.61
C LYS A 79 16.68 9.03 11.27
N ALA A 80 16.42 8.05 10.41
CA ALA A 80 15.09 7.62 10.07
C ALA A 80 14.38 6.94 11.24
N VAL A 81 15.10 6.21 12.09
CA VAL A 81 14.55 5.46 13.22
C VAL A 81 13.77 6.38 14.17
N GLY A 82 14.38 7.49 14.60
CA GLY A 82 13.69 8.44 15.49
C GLY A 82 12.44 9.08 14.88
N THR A 83 12.40 9.27 13.55
CA THR A 83 11.20 9.74 12.86
C THR A 83 10.13 8.64 12.79
N TRP A 84 10.55 7.41 12.51
CA TRP A 84 9.68 6.24 12.50
C TRP A 84 9.05 5.98 13.87
N THR A 85 9.82 6.01 14.94
CA THR A 85 9.31 5.82 16.31
C THR A 85 8.18 6.79 16.62
N LYS A 86 8.38 8.10 16.36
CA LYS A 86 7.35 9.13 16.56
C LYS A 86 6.12 8.89 15.66
N PHE A 87 6.34 8.43 14.44
CA PHE A 87 5.26 8.11 13.52
C PHE A 87 4.44 6.92 14.01
N ARG A 88 5.08 5.83 14.42
CA ARG A 88 4.45 4.62 14.95
C ARG A 88 3.68 4.91 16.24
N GLU A 89 4.26 5.69 17.17
CA GLU A 89 3.59 6.13 18.40
C GLU A 89 2.30 6.91 18.12
N LEU A 90 2.31 7.78 17.10
CA LEU A 90 1.13 8.55 16.71
C LEU A 90 -0.01 7.63 16.23
N PHE A 91 0.30 6.56 15.50
CA PHE A 91 -0.67 5.63 14.96
C PHE A 91 -1.00 4.46 15.90
N GLN A 92 -0.33 4.35 17.05
CA GLN A 92 -0.54 3.27 18.01
C GLN A 92 -2.02 3.05 18.38
N PRO A 93 -2.87 4.07 18.57
CA PRO A 93 -4.28 3.85 18.87
C PRO A 93 -5.08 3.18 17.73
N LEU A 94 -4.62 3.28 16.47
CA LEU A 94 -5.22 2.69 15.28
C LEU A 94 -4.54 1.35 14.88
N ASP A 95 -3.44 0.97 15.54
CA ASP A 95 -2.53 -0.10 15.11
C ASP A 95 -3.22 -1.46 14.93
N GLY A 96 -4.24 -1.77 15.73
CA GLY A 96 -5.03 -3.00 15.60
C GLY A 96 -5.85 -3.11 14.30
N SER A 97 -6.06 -2.00 13.59
CA SER A 97 -6.73 -1.96 12.29
C SER A 97 -5.75 -1.75 11.12
N ILE A 98 -4.46 -1.50 11.39
CA ILE A 98 -3.44 -1.30 10.36
C ILE A 98 -2.82 -2.64 10.00
N ASP A 99 -2.96 -3.06 8.74
CA ASP A 99 -2.26 -4.24 8.22
C ASP A 99 -0.87 -3.90 7.70
N PHE A 100 -0.68 -2.71 7.13
CA PHE A 100 0.59 -2.34 6.54
C PHE A 100 1.01 -0.91 6.85
N TYR A 101 2.31 -0.76 7.08
CA TYR A 101 3.02 0.51 6.96
C TYR A 101 3.75 0.51 5.62
N LEU A 102 3.35 1.41 4.72
CA LEU A 102 3.87 1.48 3.35
C LEU A 102 5.10 2.37 3.28
N PHE A 103 6.25 1.78 2.98
CA PHE A 103 7.52 2.44 2.77
C PHE A 103 7.83 2.52 1.26
N GLN A 104 7.44 3.62 0.63
CA GLN A 104 7.75 3.84 -0.78
C GLN A 104 9.18 4.31 -0.95
N LEU A 105 9.95 3.66 -1.82
CA LEU A 105 11.29 4.08 -2.21
C LEU A 105 11.25 5.24 -3.23
N PRO A 106 12.21 6.17 -3.19
CA PRO A 106 12.39 7.09 -4.31
C PRO A 106 12.91 6.35 -5.54
N PRO A 107 12.66 6.85 -6.78
CA PRO A 107 13.18 6.24 -8.01
C PRO A 107 14.71 6.08 -8.04
N SER A 108 15.44 6.94 -7.32
CA SER A 108 16.89 6.86 -7.17
C SER A 108 17.39 5.77 -6.22
N ALA A 109 16.50 5.10 -5.46
CA ALA A 109 16.87 4.02 -4.57
C ALA A 109 16.97 2.71 -5.34
N VAL A 110 18.16 2.44 -5.88
CA VAL A 110 18.50 1.18 -6.55
C VAL A 110 19.00 0.15 -5.53
N PRO A 111 18.83 -1.16 -5.79
CA PRO A 111 19.26 -2.23 -4.88
C PRO A 111 20.78 -2.45 -4.92
N ARG A 112 21.52 -1.50 -4.35
CA ARG A 112 22.96 -1.57 -4.13
C ARG A 112 23.26 -1.85 -2.66
N GLU A 113 24.45 -2.33 -2.37
CA GLU A 113 24.91 -2.73 -1.03
C GLU A 113 24.48 -1.74 0.04
N LYS A 114 24.79 -0.45 -0.14
CA LYS A 114 24.43 0.59 0.85
C LYS A 114 22.92 0.78 1.05
N THR A 115 22.12 0.59 0.01
CA THR A 115 20.65 0.67 0.10
C THR A 115 20.12 -0.53 0.86
N LEU A 116 20.62 -1.72 0.56
CA LEU A 116 20.23 -2.97 1.21
C LEU A 116 20.60 -2.97 2.70
N GLU A 117 21.84 -2.63 3.04
CA GLU A 117 22.31 -2.51 4.44
C GLU A 117 21.41 -1.57 5.27
N ASN A 118 21.07 -0.40 4.72
CA ASN A 118 20.20 0.55 5.41
C ASN A 118 18.78 0.01 5.58
N LEU A 119 18.23 -0.65 4.55
CA LEU A 119 16.91 -1.27 4.61
C LEU A 119 16.87 -2.41 5.62
N GLU A 120 17.81 -3.35 5.55
CA GLU A 120 17.86 -4.52 6.43
C GLU A 120 17.98 -4.11 7.91
N ARG A 121 18.87 -3.17 8.19
CA ARG A 121 18.98 -2.60 9.55
C ARG A 121 17.69 -1.94 9.98
N PHE A 122 17.07 -1.11 9.11
CA PHE A 122 15.84 -0.40 9.44
C PHE A 122 14.66 -1.35 9.62
N VAL A 123 14.57 -2.41 8.82
CA VAL A 123 13.54 -3.46 8.96
C VAL A 123 13.64 -4.13 10.32
N ALA A 124 14.86 -4.47 10.75
CA ALA A 124 15.10 -5.05 12.07
C ALA A 124 14.69 -4.10 13.21
N GLU A 125 15.00 -2.80 13.11
CA GLU A 125 14.60 -1.78 14.08
C GLU A 125 13.09 -1.49 14.07
N ALA A 126 12.44 -1.57 12.90
CA ALA A 126 11.02 -1.31 12.78
C ALA A 126 10.17 -2.42 13.41
N ASP A 127 10.65 -3.66 13.40
CA ASP A 127 10.03 -4.86 13.97
C ASP A 127 8.54 -5.01 13.58
N LEU A 128 8.27 -4.96 12.29
CA LEU A 128 6.91 -5.01 11.73
C LEU A 128 6.57 -6.36 11.08
N GLY A 129 7.59 -7.17 10.74
CA GLY A 129 7.41 -8.37 9.94
C GLY A 129 6.69 -8.07 8.61
N GLU A 130 5.74 -8.91 8.21
CA GLU A 130 4.97 -8.75 6.97
C GLU A 130 4.19 -7.42 6.85
N ARG A 131 3.99 -6.71 7.96
CA ARG A 131 3.36 -5.38 7.98
C ARG A 131 4.26 -4.28 7.40
N PHE A 132 5.56 -4.56 7.21
CA PHE A 132 6.49 -3.69 6.50
C PHE A 132 6.28 -3.88 5.00
N ALA A 133 5.56 -2.96 4.35
CA ALA A 133 5.32 -3.01 2.92
C ALA A 133 6.30 -2.09 2.18
N LEU A 134 7.22 -2.68 1.40
CA LEU A 134 8.24 -1.96 0.64
C LEU A 134 7.79 -1.78 -0.82
N GLU A 135 7.59 -0.54 -1.26
CA GLU A 135 7.23 -0.23 -2.63
C GLU A 135 8.43 0.23 -3.44
N PRO A 136 8.92 -0.56 -4.39
CA PRO A 136 9.99 -0.15 -5.29
C PRO A 136 9.48 0.83 -6.37
N ARG A 137 10.34 1.76 -6.78
CA ARG A 137 10.09 2.74 -7.85
C ARG A 137 11.20 2.77 -8.91
N ASN A 138 12.08 1.77 -8.87
CA ASN A 138 13.14 1.60 -9.85
C ASN A 138 13.08 0.18 -10.42
N ILE A 139 13.29 0.06 -11.73
CA ILE A 139 13.15 -1.20 -12.48
C ILE A 139 14.06 -2.33 -11.96
N GLU A 140 15.21 -2.00 -11.38
CA GLU A 140 16.15 -2.99 -10.84
C GLU A 140 15.60 -3.81 -9.66
N TRP A 141 14.49 -3.40 -9.07
CA TRP A 141 13.77 -4.15 -8.03
C TRP A 141 12.78 -5.19 -8.58
N PHE A 142 12.54 -5.22 -9.91
CA PHE A 142 11.55 -6.10 -10.51
C PHE A 142 12.15 -7.42 -11.03
N ASP A 143 13.02 -8.03 -10.22
CA ASP A 143 13.65 -9.33 -10.44
C ASP A 143 13.19 -10.30 -9.35
N SER A 144 13.02 -11.60 -9.69
CA SER A 144 12.52 -12.62 -8.77
C SER A 144 13.39 -12.82 -7.53
N ARG A 145 14.70 -12.52 -7.60
CA ARG A 145 15.60 -12.58 -6.43
C ARG A 145 15.14 -11.71 -5.27
N TRP A 146 14.42 -10.60 -5.56
CA TRP A 146 13.95 -9.71 -4.52
C TRP A 146 12.74 -10.28 -3.75
N VAL A 147 12.00 -11.22 -4.34
CA VAL A 147 10.97 -11.98 -3.61
C VAL A 147 11.62 -12.81 -2.50
N SER A 148 12.66 -13.59 -2.83
CA SER A 148 13.39 -14.39 -1.84
C SER A 148 14.09 -13.52 -0.79
N TRP A 149 14.64 -12.37 -1.19
CA TRP A 149 15.22 -11.42 -0.25
C TRP A 149 14.17 -10.88 0.73
N ALA A 150 12.99 -10.51 0.23
CA ALA A 150 11.89 -10.03 1.07
C ALA A 150 11.33 -11.12 2.00
N GLU A 151 11.24 -12.36 1.52
CA GLU A 151 10.85 -13.52 2.35
C GLU A 151 11.84 -13.74 3.50
N ASN A 152 13.14 -13.68 3.23
CA ASN A 152 14.18 -13.81 4.27
C ASN A 152 14.12 -12.70 5.32
N LEU A 153 13.72 -11.49 4.94
CA LEU A 153 13.51 -10.38 5.85
C LEU A 153 12.13 -10.39 6.54
N GLY A 154 11.21 -11.21 6.07
CA GLY A 154 9.84 -11.26 6.56
C GLY A 154 9.02 -10.01 6.20
N VAL A 155 9.33 -9.32 5.08
CA VAL A 155 8.64 -8.10 4.65
C VAL A 155 7.78 -8.34 3.41
N THR A 156 6.80 -7.49 3.15
CA THR A 156 5.96 -7.53 1.96
C THR A 156 6.55 -6.64 0.86
N LEU A 157 6.78 -7.18 -0.35
CA LEU A 157 7.04 -6.36 -1.54
C LEU A 157 5.74 -5.89 -2.17
N VAL A 158 5.66 -4.60 -2.45
CA VAL A 158 4.49 -4.00 -3.08
C VAL A 158 4.58 -4.12 -4.59
N SER A 159 3.57 -4.73 -5.19
CA SER A 159 3.35 -4.77 -6.63
C SER A 159 2.82 -3.41 -7.10
N VAL A 160 3.28 -2.98 -8.27
CA VAL A 160 2.91 -1.67 -8.83
C VAL A 160 2.43 -1.86 -10.26
N ASP A 161 1.20 -1.45 -10.56
CA ASP A 161 0.73 -1.25 -11.94
C ASP A 161 0.86 0.23 -12.26
N ALA A 162 1.87 0.59 -13.04
CA ALA A 162 2.22 1.97 -13.34
C ALA A 162 2.89 2.06 -14.72
N PRO A 163 2.89 3.25 -15.38
CA PRO A 163 3.69 3.49 -16.56
C PRO A 163 5.17 3.20 -16.28
N GLU A 164 5.89 2.74 -17.27
CA GLU A 164 7.36 2.54 -17.23
C GLU A 164 7.88 1.47 -16.25
N LEU A 165 7.01 0.84 -15.45
CA LEU A 165 7.38 -0.22 -14.54
C LEU A 165 6.80 -1.57 -14.98
N PRO A 166 7.51 -2.67 -14.75
CA PRO A 166 6.96 -4.01 -14.96
C PRO A 166 5.70 -4.22 -14.11
N ARG A 167 4.65 -4.78 -14.72
CA ARG A 167 3.40 -5.13 -14.03
C ARG A 167 3.51 -6.50 -13.38
N THR A 168 4.56 -6.66 -12.57
CA THR A 168 4.84 -7.89 -11.84
C THR A 168 3.98 -7.95 -10.60
N ILE A 169 3.35 -9.10 -10.35
CA ILE A 169 2.69 -9.39 -9.08
C ILE A 169 3.71 -10.08 -8.17
N PHE A 170 4.12 -9.38 -7.12
CA PHE A 170 4.90 -9.97 -6.04
C PHE A 170 3.94 -10.65 -5.05
N CYS A 171 4.22 -11.90 -4.72
CA CYS A 171 3.51 -12.64 -3.68
C CYS A 171 4.55 -13.14 -2.68
N VAL A 172 4.68 -12.47 -1.55
CA VAL A 172 5.65 -12.78 -0.50
C VAL A 172 4.91 -13.40 0.68
N GLY A 173 5.28 -14.60 1.08
CA GLY A 173 4.60 -15.32 2.16
C GLY A 173 3.09 -15.51 1.93
N GLY A 174 2.65 -15.58 0.66
CA GLY A 174 1.23 -15.68 0.30
C GLY A 174 0.46 -14.34 0.37
N VAL A 175 1.14 -13.21 0.55
CA VAL A 175 0.55 -11.88 0.62
C VAL A 175 0.81 -11.10 -0.67
N ILE A 176 -0.24 -10.52 -1.23
CA ILE A 176 -0.16 -9.54 -2.32
C ILE A 176 -0.58 -8.18 -1.78
N TYR A 177 0.28 -7.19 -1.96
CA TYR A 177 -0.07 -5.78 -1.85
C TYR A 177 0.14 -5.13 -3.21
N LEU A 178 -0.93 -4.73 -3.87
CA LEU A 178 -0.91 -4.16 -5.22
C LEU A 178 -1.39 -2.71 -5.20
N ARG A 179 -0.63 -1.82 -5.83
CA ARG A 179 -1.01 -0.42 -6.05
C ARG A 179 -1.24 -0.16 -7.55
N MET A 180 -2.44 0.35 -7.86
CA MET A 180 -2.91 0.61 -9.22
C MET A 180 -2.79 2.10 -9.52
N HIS A 181 -1.68 2.51 -10.15
CA HIS A 181 -1.37 3.93 -10.40
C HIS A 181 -1.77 4.42 -11.80
N GLY A 182 -2.04 3.49 -12.72
CA GLY A 182 -2.35 3.79 -14.12
C GLY A 182 -1.38 3.14 -15.09
N ARG A 183 -1.77 3.04 -16.36
CA ARG A 183 -0.99 2.38 -17.41
C ARG A 183 -0.48 3.34 -18.48
N THR A 184 -1.27 4.37 -18.80
CA THR A 184 -0.89 5.41 -19.77
C THR A 184 -0.19 6.56 -19.10
N ASP A 185 -0.78 7.03 -18.00
CA ASP A 185 -0.28 8.16 -17.23
C ASP A 185 -0.35 7.85 -15.73
N TRP A 186 0.64 8.38 -14.98
CA TRP A 186 0.63 8.29 -13.54
C TRP A 186 -0.57 9.03 -12.96
N TYR A 187 -1.36 8.30 -12.16
CA TYR A 187 -2.47 8.81 -11.34
C TYR A 187 -3.72 9.26 -12.11
N SER A 188 -3.79 9.18 -13.45
CA SER A 188 -4.93 9.66 -14.24
C SER A 188 -5.56 8.64 -15.20
N HIS A 189 -5.08 7.41 -15.19
CA HIS A 189 -5.58 6.33 -16.04
C HIS A 189 -6.91 5.76 -15.53
N ARG A 190 -7.90 5.60 -16.42
CA ARG A 190 -9.10 4.82 -16.14
C ARG A 190 -8.87 3.38 -16.62
N TYR A 191 -8.79 2.44 -15.70
CA TYR A 191 -8.66 1.02 -16.05
C TYR A 191 -9.90 0.51 -16.75
N THR A 192 -9.71 -0.21 -17.86
CA THR A 192 -10.78 -0.90 -18.56
C THR A 192 -11.12 -2.22 -17.87
N GLU A 193 -12.26 -2.81 -18.22
CA GLU A 193 -12.69 -4.11 -17.68
C GLU A 193 -11.73 -5.24 -18.08
N GLU A 194 -11.13 -5.17 -19.27
CA GLU A 194 -10.11 -6.10 -19.75
C GLU A 194 -8.81 -6.00 -18.96
N GLU A 195 -8.37 -4.77 -18.66
CA GLU A 195 -7.18 -4.54 -17.85
C GLU A 195 -7.37 -5.04 -16.41
N LEU A 196 -8.53 -4.81 -15.82
CA LEU A 196 -8.87 -5.34 -14.49
C LEU A 196 -8.95 -6.87 -14.50
N GLU A 197 -9.46 -7.48 -15.56
CA GLU A 197 -9.48 -8.94 -15.70
C GLU A 197 -8.08 -9.51 -15.86
N GLU A 198 -7.19 -8.87 -16.62
CA GLU A 198 -5.77 -9.25 -16.71
C GLU A 198 -5.11 -9.27 -15.34
N VAL A 199 -5.33 -8.23 -14.53
CA VAL A 199 -4.78 -8.14 -13.16
C VAL A 199 -5.34 -9.26 -12.27
N LYS A 200 -6.66 -9.52 -12.34
CA LYS A 200 -7.30 -10.63 -11.62
C LYS A 200 -6.64 -11.96 -11.96
N GLN A 201 -6.44 -12.25 -13.25
CA GLN A 201 -5.82 -13.52 -13.66
C GLN A 201 -4.40 -13.65 -13.11
N LYS A 202 -3.58 -12.59 -13.13
CA LYS A 202 -2.24 -12.58 -12.54
C LYS A 202 -2.26 -12.86 -11.03
N ILE A 203 -3.24 -12.30 -10.31
CA ILE A 203 -3.42 -12.54 -8.87
C ILE A 203 -3.78 -14.01 -8.61
N LEU A 204 -4.72 -14.57 -9.37
CA LEU A 204 -5.19 -15.94 -9.16
C LEU A 204 -4.12 -16.99 -9.45
N VAL A 205 -3.24 -16.75 -10.43
CA VAL A 205 -2.15 -17.68 -10.80
C VAL A 205 -1.17 -17.92 -9.64
N VAL A 206 -0.92 -16.92 -8.80
CA VAL A 206 0.04 -17.06 -7.68
C VAL A 206 -0.58 -17.62 -6.39
N ASN A 207 -1.88 -17.90 -6.40
CA ASN A 207 -2.63 -18.55 -5.30
C ASN A 207 -2.34 -17.92 -3.92
N PRO A 208 -2.66 -16.63 -3.71
CA PRO A 208 -2.35 -15.93 -2.48
C PRO A 208 -3.26 -16.37 -1.31
N ARG A 209 -2.83 -16.16 -0.06
CA ARG A 209 -3.69 -16.24 1.14
C ARG A 209 -4.38 -14.93 1.50
N ARG A 210 -3.77 -13.78 1.14
CA ARG A 210 -4.29 -12.43 1.40
C ARG A 210 -3.98 -11.51 0.21
N VAL A 211 -4.96 -10.72 -0.19
CA VAL A 211 -4.84 -9.77 -1.32
C VAL A 211 -5.31 -8.40 -0.88
N PHE A 212 -4.41 -7.42 -0.99
CA PHE A 212 -4.70 -6.00 -0.79
C PHE A 212 -4.47 -5.24 -2.08
N ILE A 213 -5.47 -4.49 -2.53
CA ILE A 213 -5.38 -3.68 -3.76
C ILE A 213 -5.80 -2.25 -3.44
N PHE A 214 -4.92 -1.30 -3.74
CA PHE A 214 -5.21 0.12 -3.55
C PHE A 214 -5.11 0.88 -4.87
N PHE A 215 -6.23 1.46 -5.27
CA PHE A 215 -6.30 2.30 -6.46
C PHE A 215 -5.81 3.71 -6.13
N ASN A 216 -4.93 4.23 -6.99
CA ASN A 216 -4.33 5.55 -6.89
C ASN A 216 -4.30 6.22 -8.27
N ASN A 217 -5.43 6.19 -8.96
CA ASN A 217 -5.64 6.71 -10.30
C ASN A 217 -6.70 7.82 -10.36
N ASP A 218 -6.70 8.69 -9.34
CA ASP A 218 -7.45 9.92 -9.21
C ASP A 218 -8.97 9.76 -9.40
N HIS A 219 -9.55 10.39 -10.43
CA HIS A 219 -11.01 10.46 -10.60
C HIS A 219 -11.67 9.09 -10.82
N ALA A 220 -10.97 8.13 -11.41
CA ALA A 220 -11.50 6.81 -11.68
C ALA A 220 -11.28 5.79 -10.55
N MET A 221 -10.58 6.18 -9.45
CA MET A 221 -10.14 5.20 -8.46
C MET A 221 -11.28 4.51 -7.73
N LEU A 222 -12.37 5.20 -7.40
CA LEU A 222 -13.50 4.59 -6.71
C LEU A 222 -14.20 3.54 -7.60
N GLU A 223 -14.55 3.92 -8.82
CA GLU A 223 -15.22 3.03 -9.77
C GLU A 223 -14.36 1.80 -10.10
N ASN A 224 -13.08 2.02 -10.36
CA ASN A 224 -12.16 0.91 -10.66
C ASN A 224 -11.95 0.00 -9.45
N ALA A 225 -11.86 0.56 -8.23
CA ALA A 225 -11.77 -0.23 -7.00
C ALA A 225 -13.02 -1.09 -6.78
N GLN A 226 -14.21 -0.52 -6.97
CA GLN A 226 -15.49 -1.24 -6.86
C GLN A 226 -15.59 -2.35 -7.93
N SER A 227 -15.22 -2.06 -9.19
CA SER A 227 -15.21 -3.06 -10.26
C SER A 227 -14.25 -4.21 -9.93
N MET A 228 -13.02 -3.93 -9.50
CA MET A 228 -12.04 -4.95 -9.12
C MET A 228 -12.52 -5.79 -7.93
N PHE A 229 -13.10 -5.14 -6.90
CA PHE A 229 -13.64 -5.84 -5.75
C PHE A 229 -14.73 -6.84 -6.16
N ASN A 230 -15.67 -6.39 -6.98
CA ASN A 230 -16.73 -7.24 -7.51
C ASN A 230 -16.22 -8.38 -8.40
N LYS A 231 -15.20 -8.13 -9.23
CA LYS A 231 -14.57 -9.15 -10.07
C LYS A 231 -13.88 -10.26 -9.26
N LEU A 232 -13.19 -9.90 -8.19
CA LEU A 232 -12.49 -10.86 -7.33
C LEU A 232 -13.43 -11.58 -6.36
N MET A 233 -14.58 -10.98 -6.01
CA MET A 233 -15.62 -11.62 -5.19
C MET A 233 -16.44 -12.66 -5.97
N LYS A 234 -16.58 -12.49 -7.30
CA LYS A 234 -17.26 -13.48 -8.15
C LYS A 234 -16.31 -14.63 -8.47
N LYS A 235 -16.73 -15.85 -8.16
CA LYS A 235 -16.04 -17.09 -8.57
C LYS A 235 -16.07 -17.27 -10.08
#